data_0005fca33c06793849461ce5e05efeaf
#
_entry.id   0005fca33c06793849461ce5e05efeaf
#
_cell.length_a   1.000
_cell.length_b   1.000
_cell.length_c   1.000
_cell.angle_alpha   90.00
_cell.angle_beta   90.00
_cell.angle_gamma   90.00
#
_symmetry.space_group_name_H-M   'P 1'
#
loop_
_entity.id
_entity.type
_entity.pdbx_description
1 polymer ?
#
loop_
_entity_poly.entity_id
_entity_poly.type
_entity_poly.pdbx_seq_one_letter_code
_entity_poly.pdbx_strand_id
1 'polypeptide(L)'
;FHRFLPQYCETHNFSLQQQLTALCISKCHTLEMGANLSECESCHKKYIHYNSCKNRHCPLCQGMEVDEWIDKQQENVLDVPYFHTVFTVPEELYSLIYSNQKLLYDALYHAAHQTMTELSADPKHLGARIGYICVLHTWGSRMNYHPHLHTIVLGGGLDKKNHWKDKNGKLFFPVKVMSAVFKKY
;
A
#
# COMPACT_ATOMS: atom_id res chain seq x y z
N PHE A 1 -20.05 8.83 0.92
CA PHE A 1 -20.41 7.68 1.73
C PHE A 1 -21.84 7.80 2.26
N HIS A 2 -22.18 8.81 3.05
CA HIS A 2 -23.52 9.01 3.64
C HIS A 2 -24.67 9.01 2.61
N ARG A 3 -24.43 9.57 1.42
CA ARG A 3 -25.43 9.66 0.36
C ARG A 3 -25.84 8.30 -0.22
N PHE A 4 -24.91 7.36 -0.34
CA PHE A 4 -25.11 6.10 -1.07
C PHE A 4 -25.24 4.88 -0.17
N LEU A 5 -24.75 4.96 1.08
CA LEU A 5 -24.78 3.82 2.01
C LEU A 5 -26.19 3.30 2.28
N PRO A 6 -27.21 4.13 2.57
CA PRO A 6 -28.58 3.65 2.84
C PRO A 6 -29.12 2.82 1.68
N GLN A 7 -29.04 3.36 0.45
CA GLN A 7 -29.52 2.69 -0.75
C GLN A 7 -28.76 1.38 -1.02
N TYR A 8 -27.47 1.34 -0.76
CA TYR A 8 -26.66 0.15 -0.93
C TYR A 8 -27.04 -0.94 0.09
N CYS A 9 -27.37 -0.57 1.33
CA CYS A 9 -27.81 -1.49 2.36
C CYS A 9 -29.14 -2.17 2.07
N GLU A 10 -30.02 -1.56 1.27
CA GLU A 10 -31.31 -2.14 0.87
C GLU A 10 -31.14 -3.33 -0.08
N THR A 11 -30.07 -3.36 -0.85
CA THR A 11 -29.84 -4.34 -1.92
C THR A 11 -28.70 -5.33 -1.63
N HIS A 12 -27.93 -5.09 -0.57
CA HIS A 12 -26.72 -5.90 -0.25
C HIS A 12 -26.72 -6.30 1.23
N ASN A 13 -26.48 -7.58 1.47
CA ASN A 13 -26.28 -8.09 2.84
C ASN A 13 -24.84 -7.86 3.28
N PHE A 14 -24.68 -7.20 4.41
CA PHE A 14 -23.37 -6.99 5.04
C PHE A 14 -23.10 -8.04 6.12
N SER A 15 -21.85 -8.50 6.18
CA SER A 15 -21.35 -9.18 7.37
C SER A 15 -21.38 -8.22 8.57
N LEU A 16 -21.38 -8.77 9.79
CA LEU A 16 -21.31 -7.95 11.01
C LEU A 16 -20.12 -6.98 10.98
N GLN A 17 -18.96 -7.44 10.52
CA GLN A 17 -17.75 -6.62 10.41
C GLN A 17 -17.92 -5.45 9.44
N GLN A 18 -18.58 -5.67 8.31
CA GLN A 18 -18.88 -4.60 7.34
C GLN A 18 -19.88 -3.59 7.92
N GLN A 19 -20.90 -4.05 8.64
CA GLN A 19 -21.87 -3.18 9.30
C GLN A 19 -21.20 -2.27 10.34
N LEU A 20 -20.36 -2.83 11.20
CA LEU A 20 -19.59 -2.07 12.20
C LEU A 20 -18.65 -1.06 11.55
N THR A 21 -17.98 -1.45 10.47
CA THR A 21 -17.11 -0.54 9.70
C THR A 21 -17.90 0.61 9.09
N ALA A 22 -19.02 0.32 8.45
CA ALA A 22 -19.91 1.32 7.86
C ALA A 22 -20.44 2.29 8.92
N LEU A 23 -20.83 1.78 10.10
CA LEU A 23 -21.27 2.60 11.23
C LEU A 23 -20.14 3.51 11.74
N CYS A 24 -18.93 3.00 11.90
CA CYS A 24 -17.78 3.82 12.30
C CYS A 24 -17.50 4.95 11.31
N ILE A 25 -17.53 4.65 10.00
CA ILE A 25 -17.27 5.63 8.95
C ILE A 25 -18.38 6.69 8.91
N SER A 26 -19.65 6.28 9.06
CA SER A 26 -20.78 7.22 9.03
C SER A 26 -20.80 8.19 10.21
N LYS A 27 -20.22 7.80 11.35
CA LYS A 27 -20.11 8.66 12.53
C LYS A 27 -18.83 9.48 12.59
N CYS A 28 -17.89 9.23 11.68
CA CYS A 28 -16.57 9.85 11.69
C CYS A 28 -16.67 11.38 11.55
N HIS A 29 -15.98 12.12 12.42
CA HIS A 29 -16.03 13.57 12.53
C HIS A 29 -17.44 14.14 12.74
N THR A 30 -18.28 13.41 13.47
CA THR A 30 -19.59 13.90 13.93
C THR A 30 -19.65 13.97 15.46
N LEU A 31 -20.70 14.63 15.98
CA LEU A 31 -20.92 14.71 17.42
C LEU A 31 -21.09 13.34 18.10
N GLU A 32 -21.55 12.33 17.34
CA GLU A 32 -21.70 10.96 17.84
C GLU A 32 -20.37 10.28 18.23
N MET A 33 -19.25 10.74 17.67
CA MET A 33 -17.90 10.29 18.06
C MET A 33 -17.32 11.11 19.21
N GLY A 34 -18.06 12.10 19.71
CA GLY A 34 -17.57 13.08 20.68
C GLY A 34 -16.78 14.20 20.02
N ALA A 35 -16.48 15.22 20.80
CA ALA A 35 -15.72 16.37 20.33
C ALA A 35 -14.86 16.95 21.46
N ASN A 36 -13.77 17.62 21.09
CA ASN A 36 -12.95 18.43 21.95
C ASN A 36 -13.20 19.91 21.66
N LEU A 37 -13.35 20.71 22.69
CA LEU A 37 -13.47 22.15 22.61
C LEU A 37 -12.12 22.77 22.91
N SER A 38 -11.59 23.57 22.01
CA SER A 38 -10.40 24.40 22.25
C SER A 38 -10.77 25.87 22.18
N GLU A 39 -10.09 26.70 22.98
CA GLU A 39 -10.25 28.15 22.99
C GLU A 39 -8.90 28.80 22.73
N CYS A 40 -8.88 29.79 21.83
CA CYS A 40 -7.67 30.56 21.56
C CYS A 40 -7.38 31.50 22.71
N GLU A 41 -6.20 31.43 23.33
CA GLU A 41 -5.80 32.24 24.47
C GLU A 41 -5.76 33.75 24.15
N SER A 42 -5.48 34.12 22.89
CA SER A 42 -5.34 35.52 22.49
C SER A 42 -6.64 36.19 22.06
N CYS A 43 -7.59 35.46 21.41
CA CYS A 43 -8.82 36.06 20.91
C CYS A 43 -10.09 35.42 21.44
N HIS A 44 -9.99 34.42 22.33
CA HIS A 44 -11.08 33.70 22.98
C HIS A 44 -12.06 33.02 22.00
N LYS A 45 -11.66 32.87 20.75
CA LYS A 45 -12.46 32.13 19.75
C LYS A 45 -12.44 30.65 20.06
N LYS A 46 -13.64 30.07 20.11
CA LYS A 46 -13.83 28.62 20.38
C LYS A 46 -13.89 27.83 19.10
N TYR A 47 -13.23 26.66 19.12
CA TYR A 47 -13.19 25.71 18.02
C TYR A 47 -13.63 24.34 18.50
N ILE A 48 -14.50 23.68 17.74
CA ILE A 48 -14.95 22.32 18.01
C ILE A 48 -14.20 21.38 17.08
N HIS A 49 -13.50 20.42 17.66
CA HIS A 49 -12.78 19.36 16.94
C HIS A 49 -13.49 18.02 17.18
N TYR A 50 -14.22 17.55 16.19
CA TYR A 50 -14.87 16.24 16.26
C TYR A 50 -13.86 15.10 16.19
N ASN A 51 -14.08 14.06 16.99
CA ASN A 51 -13.20 12.90 17.01
C ASN A 51 -13.30 12.08 15.74
N SER A 52 -12.17 11.49 15.32
CA SER A 52 -12.08 10.60 14.17
C SER A 52 -12.34 9.14 14.56
N CYS A 53 -12.86 8.34 13.64
CA CYS A 53 -13.14 6.92 13.89
C CYS A 53 -11.89 6.04 13.85
N LYS A 54 -10.76 6.55 13.33
CA LYS A 54 -9.48 5.83 13.13
C LYS A 54 -9.63 4.48 12.42
N ASN A 55 -10.73 4.28 11.68
CA ASN A 55 -10.94 3.04 10.95
C ASN A 55 -10.12 3.05 9.66
N ARG A 56 -9.37 1.97 9.42
CA ARG A 56 -8.51 1.82 8.24
C ARG A 56 -9.24 1.90 6.88
N HIS A 57 -10.55 1.79 6.87
CA HIS A 57 -11.36 1.93 5.67
C HIS A 57 -12.02 3.32 5.54
N CYS A 58 -11.80 4.21 6.51
CA CYS A 58 -12.36 5.53 6.49
C CYS A 58 -11.54 6.46 5.57
N PRO A 59 -12.12 7.01 4.50
CA PRO A 59 -11.37 7.85 3.57
C PRO A 59 -10.87 9.15 4.20
N LEU A 60 -11.57 9.67 5.23
CA LEU A 60 -11.13 10.86 5.95
C LEU A 60 -9.92 10.57 6.85
N CYS A 61 -9.97 9.47 7.63
CA CYS A 61 -8.86 9.10 8.50
C CYS A 61 -7.63 8.66 7.72
N GLN A 62 -7.84 7.88 6.64
CA GLN A 62 -6.74 7.41 5.79
C GLN A 62 -6.04 8.53 5.03
N GLY A 63 -6.77 9.60 4.65
CA GLY A 63 -6.15 10.76 4.00
C GLY A 63 -5.05 11.36 4.86
N MET A 64 -5.32 11.62 6.13
CA MET A 64 -4.33 12.17 7.07
C MET A 64 -3.12 11.23 7.29
N GLU A 65 -3.37 9.93 7.47
CA GLU A 65 -2.30 8.94 7.66
C GLU A 65 -1.42 8.80 6.41
N VAL A 66 -2.03 8.90 5.22
CA VAL A 66 -1.29 8.88 3.93
C VAL A 66 -0.43 10.13 3.78
N ASP A 67 -0.96 11.31 4.11
CA ASP A 67 -0.20 12.56 4.03
C ASP A 67 1.01 12.53 4.96
N GLU A 68 0.84 12.13 6.22
CA GLU A 68 1.94 11.96 7.17
C GLU A 68 2.98 10.92 6.68
N TRP A 69 2.52 9.85 6.04
CA TRP A 69 3.41 8.84 5.47
C TRP A 69 4.20 9.41 4.28
N ILE A 70 3.54 10.17 3.39
CA ILE A 70 4.18 10.83 2.25
C ILE A 70 5.27 11.78 2.72
N ASP A 71 4.96 12.65 3.69
CA ASP A 71 5.93 13.61 4.23
C ASP A 71 7.19 12.90 4.77
N LYS A 72 7.00 11.83 5.54
CA LYS A 72 8.12 11.00 6.04
C LYS A 72 8.92 10.33 4.92
N GLN A 73 8.25 9.89 3.84
CA GLN A 73 8.96 9.28 2.72
C GLN A 73 9.73 10.32 1.88
N GLN A 74 9.20 11.53 1.74
CA GLN A 74 9.87 12.61 0.99
C GLN A 74 11.23 12.97 1.61
N GLU A 75 11.38 12.92 2.92
CA GLU A 75 12.66 13.14 3.61
C GLU A 75 13.73 12.08 3.25
N ASN A 76 13.29 10.90 2.81
CA ASN A 76 14.16 9.76 2.50
C ASN A 76 14.34 9.55 0.99
N VAL A 77 13.77 10.41 0.15
CA VAL A 77 13.92 10.31 -1.31
C VAL A 77 15.35 10.65 -1.72
N LEU A 78 16.02 9.73 -2.40
CA LEU A 78 17.34 9.93 -2.96
C LEU A 78 17.23 10.54 -4.35
N ASP A 79 18.22 11.35 -4.74
CA ASP A 79 18.32 11.92 -6.10
C ASP A 79 18.87 10.89 -7.09
N VAL A 80 18.07 9.86 -7.34
CA VAL A 80 18.36 8.75 -8.25
C VAL A 80 17.09 8.38 -9.03
N PRO A 81 17.19 7.75 -10.21
CA PRO A 81 16.04 7.22 -10.91
C PRO A 81 15.29 6.19 -10.06
N TYR A 82 13.96 6.13 -10.20
CA TYR A 82 13.10 5.13 -9.59
C TYR A 82 12.39 4.31 -10.65
N PHE A 83 12.21 3.03 -10.38
CA PHE A 83 11.46 2.11 -11.24
C PHE A 83 10.21 1.61 -10.50
N HIS A 84 9.10 1.57 -11.23
CA HIS A 84 7.87 0.95 -10.75
C HIS A 84 7.73 -0.44 -11.36
N THR A 85 7.67 -1.46 -10.53
CA THR A 85 7.44 -2.85 -10.95
C THR A 85 6.18 -3.38 -10.27
N VAL A 86 5.49 -4.31 -10.94
CA VAL A 86 4.27 -4.93 -10.41
C VAL A 86 4.40 -6.44 -10.47
N PHE A 87 4.18 -7.10 -9.35
CA PHE A 87 4.10 -8.56 -9.24
C PHE A 87 2.64 -8.99 -9.13
N THR A 88 2.18 -9.77 -10.08
CA THR A 88 0.80 -10.27 -10.15
C THR A 88 0.77 -11.79 -10.07
N VAL A 89 -0.34 -12.33 -9.65
CA VAL A 89 -0.63 -13.76 -9.66
C VAL A 89 -1.73 -14.10 -10.64
N PRO A 90 -1.79 -15.34 -11.18
CA PRO A 90 -2.87 -15.78 -12.04
C PRO A 90 -4.24 -15.69 -11.35
N GLU A 91 -5.29 -15.42 -12.12
CA GLU A 91 -6.66 -15.28 -11.61
C GLU A 91 -7.19 -16.57 -10.97
N GLU A 92 -6.73 -17.70 -11.44
CA GLU A 92 -7.07 -19.04 -10.92
C GLU A 92 -6.70 -19.20 -9.43
N LEU A 93 -5.75 -18.42 -8.93
CA LEU A 93 -5.34 -18.43 -7.53
C LEU A 93 -6.15 -17.49 -6.64
N TYR A 94 -6.99 -16.62 -7.19
CA TYR A 94 -7.66 -15.58 -6.39
C TYR A 94 -8.55 -16.13 -5.29
N SER A 95 -9.34 -17.17 -5.57
CA SER A 95 -10.21 -17.79 -4.55
C SER A 95 -9.40 -18.46 -3.44
N LEU A 96 -8.29 -19.10 -3.79
CA LEU A 96 -7.37 -19.70 -2.82
C LEU A 96 -6.72 -18.64 -1.95
N ILE A 97 -6.24 -17.55 -2.55
CA ILE A 97 -5.62 -16.43 -1.83
C ILE A 97 -6.66 -15.75 -0.93
N TYR A 98 -7.87 -15.54 -1.41
CA TYR A 98 -8.95 -14.92 -0.62
C TYR A 98 -9.28 -15.74 0.65
N SER A 99 -9.28 -17.06 0.55
CA SER A 99 -9.55 -17.95 1.67
C SER A 99 -8.37 -18.09 2.65
N ASN A 100 -7.13 -17.76 2.21
CA ASN A 100 -5.91 -17.94 2.98
C ASN A 100 -5.03 -16.67 2.94
N GLN A 101 -5.64 -15.50 3.12
CA GLN A 101 -5.03 -14.19 2.87
C GLN A 101 -3.67 -14.02 3.54
N LYS A 102 -3.58 -14.26 4.86
CA LYS A 102 -2.33 -14.04 5.59
C LYS A 102 -1.18 -14.87 5.01
N LEU A 103 -1.39 -16.17 4.86
CA LEU A 103 -0.36 -17.10 4.37
C LEU A 103 0.08 -16.75 2.95
N LEU A 104 -0.87 -16.48 2.06
CA LEU A 104 -0.57 -16.29 0.64
C LEU A 104 -0.13 -14.87 0.29
N TYR A 105 -0.51 -13.86 1.09
CA TYR A 105 0.12 -12.54 0.97
C TYR A 105 1.56 -12.58 1.45
N ASP A 106 1.87 -13.26 2.56
CA ASP A 106 3.25 -13.44 3.03
C ASP A 106 4.09 -14.18 1.97
N ALA A 107 3.54 -15.22 1.32
CA ALA A 107 4.19 -15.93 0.22
C ALA A 107 4.44 -15.00 -0.99
N LEU A 108 3.47 -14.17 -1.37
CA LEU A 108 3.59 -13.20 -2.46
C LEU A 108 4.71 -12.18 -2.19
N TYR A 109 4.76 -11.62 -0.97
CA TYR A 109 5.86 -10.75 -0.54
C TYR A 109 7.19 -11.46 -0.56
N HIS A 110 7.25 -12.71 -0.07
CA HIS A 110 8.47 -13.51 -0.07
C HIS A 110 8.97 -13.76 -1.50
N ALA A 111 8.10 -14.20 -2.41
CA ALA A 111 8.47 -14.45 -3.80
C ALA A 111 8.98 -13.18 -4.52
N ALA A 112 8.33 -12.03 -4.29
CA ALA A 112 8.79 -10.75 -4.82
C ALA A 112 10.15 -10.37 -4.24
N HIS A 113 10.34 -10.50 -2.92
CA HIS A 113 11.61 -10.22 -2.24
C HIS A 113 12.75 -11.09 -2.78
N GLN A 114 12.54 -12.40 -2.87
CA GLN A 114 13.56 -13.31 -3.39
C GLN A 114 13.90 -12.99 -4.86
N THR A 115 12.90 -12.70 -5.68
CA THR A 115 13.11 -12.30 -7.08
C THR A 115 13.99 -11.05 -7.18
N MET A 116 13.66 -10.02 -6.42
CA MET A 116 14.42 -8.76 -6.43
C MET A 116 15.84 -8.96 -5.90
N THR A 117 16.00 -9.74 -4.85
CA THR A 117 17.31 -10.03 -4.23
C THR A 117 18.20 -10.87 -5.15
N GLU A 118 17.68 -11.96 -5.74
CA GLU A 118 18.43 -12.82 -6.64
C GLU A 118 18.93 -12.05 -7.87
N LEU A 119 18.01 -11.32 -8.54
CA LEU A 119 18.36 -10.58 -9.75
C LEU A 119 19.29 -9.37 -9.48
N SER A 120 19.11 -8.70 -8.37
CA SER A 120 19.97 -7.55 -8.06
C SER A 120 21.37 -7.96 -7.66
N ALA A 121 21.52 -9.10 -7.00
CA ALA A 121 22.82 -9.65 -6.61
C ALA A 121 23.63 -10.19 -7.79
N ASP A 122 22.97 -10.60 -8.89
CA ASP A 122 23.65 -11.12 -10.07
C ASP A 122 24.45 -10.00 -10.79
N PRO A 123 25.80 -10.16 -10.93
CA PRO A 123 26.64 -9.20 -11.65
C PRO A 123 26.23 -8.94 -13.10
N LYS A 124 25.52 -9.89 -13.74
CA LYS A 124 24.98 -9.71 -15.10
C LYS A 124 23.90 -8.65 -15.17
N HIS A 125 23.21 -8.39 -14.05
CA HIS A 125 22.15 -7.43 -13.97
C HIS A 125 22.58 -6.13 -13.26
N LEU A 126 22.91 -6.21 -11.97
CA LEU A 126 23.36 -5.08 -11.17
C LEU A 126 24.61 -5.42 -10.32
N GLY A 127 24.63 -6.59 -9.68
CA GLY A 127 25.68 -6.98 -8.76
C GLY A 127 25.75 -6.12 -7.51
N ALA A 128 24.57 -5.73 -6.98
CA ALA A 128 24.45 -4.84 -5.82
C ALA A 128 23.18 -5.17 -5.01
N ARG A 129 23.15 -4.74 -3.75
CA ARG A 129 21.99 -4.79 -2.89
C ARG A 129 21.12 -3.55 -3.15
N ILE A 130 19.86 -3.74 -3.49
CA ILE A 130 18.91 -2.67 -3.80
C ILE A 130 18.04 -2.32 -2.58
N GLY A 131 17.48 -1.09 -2.61
CA GLY A 131 16.39 -0.66 -1.75
C GLY A 131 15.09 -0.56 -2.53
N TYR A 132 13.97 -0.92 -1.91
CA TYR A 132 12.64 -0.77 -2.52
C TYR A 132 11.53 -0.77 -1.47
N ILE A 133 10.36 -0.27 -1.86
CA ILE A 133 9.13 -0.30 -1.07
C ILE A 133 8.12 -1.17 -1.82
N CYS A 134 7.49 -2.11 -1.11
CA CYS A 134 6.39 -2.93 -1.63
C CYS A 134 5.07 -2.55 -0.97
N VAL A 135 4.03 -2.37 -1.76
CA VAL A 135 2.67 -2.08 -1.30
C VAL A 135 1.71 -3.12 -1.88
N LEU A 136 0.98 -3.83 -1.02
CA LEU A 136 -0.04 -4.77 -1.45
C LEU A 136 -1.31 -4.03 -1.85
N HIS A 137 -1.76 -4.27 -3.08
CA HIS A 137 -3.11 -3.96 -3.52
C HIS A 137 -3.91 -5.24 -3.68
N THR A 138 -5.16 -5.22 -3.26
CA THR A 138 -6.06 -6.38 -3.34
C THR A 138 -7.23 -6.17 -4.31
N TRP A 139 -7.21 -5.07 -5.08
CA TRP A 139 -8.26 -4.68 -6.02
C TRP A 139 -7.69 -4.27 -7.37
N GLY A 140 -8.40 -4.60 -8.43
CA GLY A 140 -8.13 -4.10 -9.78
C GLY A 140 -8.88 -2.78 -10.06
N SER A 141 -8.69 -2.23 -11.26
CA SER A 141 -9.34 -0.98 -11.72
C SER A 141 -10.88 -1.03 -11.68
N ARG A 142 -11.47 -2.21 -11.74
CA ARG A 142 -12.91 -2.45 -11.63
C ARG A 142 -13.37 -2.77 -10.21
N MET A 143 -12.52 -2.55 -9.20
CA MET A 143 -12.77 -2.91 -7.80
C MET A 143 -13.01 -4.42 -7.57
N ASN A 144 -12.68 -5.27 -8.54
CA ASN A 144 -12.66 -6.72 -8.38
C ASN A 144 -11.44 -7.14 -7.55
N TYR A 145 -11.56 -8.27 -6.87
CA TYR A 145 -10.43 -8.83 -6.13
C TYR A 145 -9.29 -9.20 -7.09
N HIS A 146 -8.13 -8.58 -6.88
CA HIS A 146 -6.95 -8.70 -7.74
C HIS A 146 -5.68 -8.44 -6.91
N PRO A 147 -5.19 -9.44 -6.14
CA PRO A 147 -4.02 -9.25 -5.30
C PRO A 147 -2.75 -9.10 -6.14
N HIS A 148 -2.01 -8.03 -5.89
CA HIS A 148 -0.74 -7.73 -6.55
C HIS A 148 0.10 -6.79 -5.70
N LEU A 149 1.42 -6.82 -5.92
CA LEU A 149 2.35 -5.92 -5.25
C LEU A 149 2.83 -4.83 -6.21
N HIS A 150 2.64 -3.57 -5.83
CA HIS A 150 3.35 -2.45 -6.39
C HIS A 150 4.70 -2.31 -5.69
N THR A 151 5.76 -2.18 -6.47
CA THR A 151 7.11 -2.06 -5.92
C THR A 151 7.80 -0.85 -6.55
N ILE A 152 8.20 0.10 -5.70
CA ILE A 152 9.01 1.26 -6.09
C ILE A 152 10.45 0.92 -5.74
N VAL A 153 11.32 0.89 -6.75
CA VAL A 153 12.70 0.40 -6.65
C VAL A 153 13.67 1.52 -6.99
N LEU A 154 14.70 1.68 -6.18
CA LEU A 154 15.82 2.58 -6.49
C LEU A 154 16.53 2.17 -7.77
N GLY A 155 16.88 3.12 -8.63
CA GLY A 155 17.63 2.90 -9.86
C GLY A 155 19.10 2.60 -9.68
N GLY A 156 19.43 1.86 -8.64
CA GLY A 156 20.78 1.44 -8.30
C GLY A 156 20.81 0.68 -6.97
N GLY A 157 22.00 0.41 -6.47
CA GLY A 157 22.19 -0.27 -5.21
C GLY A 157 23.64 -0.21 -4.70
N LEU A 158 23.86 -0.74 -3.51
CA LEU A 158 25.18 -0.79 -2.88
C LEU A 158 25.88 -2.12 -3.19
N ASP A 159 27.08 -2.06 -3.72
CA ASP A 159 27.94 -3.21 -3.94
C ASP A 159 28.48 -3.77 -2.59
N LYS A 160 29.28 -4.84 -2.64
CA LYS A 160 29.87 -5.47 -1.45
C LYS A 160 30.82 -4.56 -0.66
N LYS A 161 31.29 -3.45 -1.28
CA LYS A 161 32.14 -2.43 -0.65
C LYS A 161 31.36 -1.19 -0.21
N ASN A 162 30.01 -1.24 -0.28
CA ASN A 162 29.10 -0.11 -0.04
C ASN A 162 29.29 1.06 -1.01
N HIS A 163 29.81 0.83 -2.21
CA HIS A 163 29.79 1.84 -3.27
C HIS A 163 28.46 1.76 -4.05
N TRP A 164 27.94 2.92 -4.40
CA TRP A 164 26.73 3.00 -5.23
C TRP A 164 27.02 2.52 -6.65
N LYS A 165 26.14 1.67 -7.18
CA LYS A 165 26.12 1.23 -8.57
C LYS A 165 24.81 1.63 -9.20
N ASP A 166 24.87 2.43 -10.26
CA ASP A 166 23.70 2.83 -11.03
C ASP A 166 23.16 1.69 -11.88
N LYS A 167 21.84 1.64 -11.97
CA LYS A 167 21.14 0.78 -12.91
C LYS A 167 20.88 1.55 -14.20
N ASN A 168 21.72 1.30 -15.22
CA ASN A 168 21.54 1.89 -16.55
C ASN A 168 20.42 1.18 -17.32
N GLY A 169 19.64 1.95 -18.09
CA GLY A 169 18.61 1.45 -18.99
C GLY A 169 17.20 1.85 -18.62
N LYS A 170 16.25 1.57 -19.55
CA LYS A 170 14.83 1.95 -19.41
C LYS A 170 14.01 1.03 -18.52
N LEU A 171 14.46 -0.21 -18.32
CA LEU A 171 13.80 -1.22 -17.49
C LEU A 171 14.74 -1.63 -16.38
N PHE A 172 14.19 -1.83 -15.18
CA PHE A 172 14.99 -2.29 -14.04
C PHE A 172 15.58 -3.69 -14.32
N PHE A 173 14.72 -4.66 -14.65
CA PHE A 173 15.11 -5.98 -15.16
C PHE A 173 14.20 -6.39 -16.33
N PRO A 174 14.65 -7.29 -17.23
CA PRO A 174 13.79 -7.82 -18.26
C PRO A 174 12.59 -8.57 -17.67
N VAL A 175 11.37 -8.24 -18.10
CA VAL A 175 10.12 -8.79 -17.55
C VAL A 175 10.09 -10.31 -17.59
N LYS A 176 10.55 -10.92 -18.70
CA LYS A 176 10.59 -12.39 -18.84
C LYS A 176 11.50 -13.05 -17.79
N VAL A 177 12.63 -12.41 -17.47
CA VAL A 177 13.58 -12.91 -16.45
C VAL A 177 12.95 -12.77 -15.06
N MET A 178 12.38 -11.61 -14.75
CA MET A 178 11.66 -11.41 -13.49
C MET A 178 10.54 -12.43 -13.30
N SER A 179 9.72 -12.64 -14.34
CA SER A 179 8.61 -13.61 -14.29
C SER A 179 9.09 -15.06 -14.09
N ALA A 180 10.21 -15.45 -14.72
CA ALA A 180 10.76 -16.79 -14.53
C ALA A 180 11.27 -17.01 -13.11
N VAL A 181 11.98 -16.03 -12.53
CA VAL A 181 12.48 -16.11 -11.17
C VAL A 181 11.34 -16.03 -10.15
N PHE A 182 10.35 -15.16 -10.37
CA PHE A 182 9.19 -15.02 -9.48
C PHE A 182 8.37 -16.31 -9.38
N LYS A 183 8.19 -17.04 -10.48
CA LYS A 183 7.48 -18.33 -10.51
C LYS A 183 8.24 -19.49 -9.83
N LYS A 184 9.53 -19.32 -9.58
CA LYS A 184 10.37 -20.30 -8.86
C LYS A 184 10.06 -20.31 -7.37
N TYR A 185 9.68 -19.19 -6.83
CA TYR A 185 9.37 -18.97 -5.41
C TYR A 185 7.88 -19.00 -5.13
#